data_383f4b3cee7ba927a5c8e5637b857a3b
#
_entry.id   383f4b3cee7ba927a5c8e5637b857a3b
#
_cell.length_a   1.000
_cell.length_b   1.000
_cell.length_c   1.000
_cell.angle_alpha   90.00
_cell.angle_beta   90.00
_cell.angle_gamma   90.00
#
_symmetry.space_group_name_H-M   'P 1'
#
loop_
_entity.id
_entity.type
_entity.pdbx_description
1 polymer ?
#
loop_
_entity_poly.entity_id
_entity_poly.type
_entity_poly.pdbx_seq_one_letter_code
_entity_poly.pdbx_strand_id
1 'polypeptide(L)'
;MLRNEPLIRRADMIRCALCADAPCDAACEKLRPAGLLRSIWFANEQGAAARLPEVDPCLSCDAPCERACVRAGEVPVRGLVERLYEQVKPEAETPVPRDENRLRCDLCGIPLENPFLLSSSVVASTYDMCARAFEAGWAGACFKTICSLDIHEASPRFSAITGEGGSLIGFKNIEQLSDHSVAENMEIFRRLKANYPGKFILASIMGKDEAEWGELARLCEENGADAVELNFSCPNMAEGGLGSDIGQVPELVERFTAAAKRACRIPVLAKLTPNVAAMSEAAEAARRGGADGIAAINTIKSVVGVNLHTFVSAPAVHGQSAVGGYSGNAVKPIALRFIAELGQNPQLRGMHLSAMGGVETWQDALEFILLGGGSIQITTAVMQYGYRIIDDLKEGLNLYLAEKGFASVRDAVGQGLDALSASTDTLERDTVLFPRFHRDKCIGCGRCVLSCRDGGHQAIRLNAERRPVLDGKRCVGCHLCVLVCPQRAISPGNRRVRRG
;
A
#
# COMPACT_ATOMS: atom_id res chain seq x y z
N MET A 1 -7.62 19.69 -10.55
CA MET A 1 -6.83 18.55 -11.11
C MET A 1 -6.05 17.87 -10.02
N LEU A 2 -6.35 16.60 -9.75
CA LEU A 2 -5.53 15.80 -8.84
C LEU A 2 -4.14 15.63 -9.45
N ARG A 3 -3.11 16.03 -8.70
CA ARG A 3 -1.73 15.95 -9.16
C ARG A 3 -1.12 14.63 -8.73
N ASN A 4 -0.25 14.04 -9.55
CA ASN A 4 0.53 12.86 -9.15
C ASN A 4 1.46 13.14 -7.96
N GLU A 5 1.80 14.42 -7.70
CA GLU A 5 2.55 14.84 -6.51
C GLU A 5 1.72 15.87 -5.73
N PRO A 6 1.54 15.68 -4.42
CA PRO A 6 0.82 16.64 -3.59
C PRO A 6 1.57 17.97 -3.53
N LEU A 7 0.81 19.08 -3.44
CA LEU A 7 1.36 20.42 -3.27
C LEU A 7 2.00 20.60 -1.90
N ILE A 8 1.42 19.95 -0.89
CA ILE A 8 1.94 19.90 0.47
C ILE A 8 2.44 18.48 0.73
N ARG A 9 3.75 18.31 0.89
CA ARG A 9 4.38 16.98 1.01
C ARG A 9 4.47 16.55 2.48
N ARG A 10 4.55 15.24 2.71
CA ARG A 10 4.87 14.69 4.05
C ARG A 10 6.14 15.31 4.65
N ALA A 11 7.13 15.64 3.83
CA ALA A 11 8.36 16.29 4.28
C ALA A 11 8.12 17.66 4.93
N ASP A 12 7.07 18.37 4.51
CA ASP A 12 6.73 19.69 5.06
C ASP A 12 6.12 19.59 6.47
N MET A 13 5.72 18.39 6.89
CA MET A 13 5.14 18.12 8.20
C MET A 13 5.74 16.88 8.89
N ILE A 14 6.98 16.53 8.53
CA ILE A 14 7.66 15.30 8.99
C ILE A 14 7.74 15.17 10.51
N ARG A 15 7.64 16.28 11.25
CA ARG A 15 7.65 16.32 12.71
C ARG A 15 6.29 16.03 13.35
N CYS A 16 5.20 16.03 12.55
CA CYS A 16 3.87 15.72 13.07
C CYS A 16 3.79 14.25 13.52
N ALA A 17 3.39 14.03 14.77
CA ALA A 17 3.27 12.69 15.34
C ALA A 17 1.95 11.99 14.99
N LEU A 18 1.01 12.67 14.32
CA LEU A 18 -0.34 12.17 14.04
C LEU A 18 -1.05 11.60 15.29
N CYS A 19 -1.03 12.37 16.37
CA CYS A 19 -1.47 11.97 17.70
C CYS A 19 -2.87 11.32 17.70
N ALA A 20 -3.10 10.37 18.60
CA ALA A 20 -4.40 9.76 18.84
C ALA A 20 -5.35 10.79 19.50
N ASP A 21 -4.88 11.41 20.58
CA ASP A 21 -5.52 12.50 21.32
C ASP A 21 -4.73 13.78 21.02
N ALA A 22 -5.17 14.54 20.03
CA ALA A 22 -4.39 15.63 19.49
C ALA A 22 -4.54 16.93 20.29
N PRO A 23 -3.55 17.39 21.09
CA PRO A 23 -3.64 18.63 21.83
C PRO A 23 -3.87 19.86 20.95
N CYS A 24 -3.41 19.82 19.70
CA CYS A 24 -3.65 20.88 18.74
C CYS A 24 -5.14 21.04 18.37
N ASP A 25 -5.93 19.95 18.36
CA ASP A 25 -7.38 20.01 18.16
C ASP A 25 -8.08 20.60 19.37
N ALA A 26 -7.64 20.19 20.58
CA ALA A 26 -8.21 20.69 21.83
C ALA A 26 -7.95 22.20 22.05
N ALA A 27 -6.80 22.70 21.55
CA ALA A 27 -6.42 24.10 21.66
C ALA A 27 -6.97 25.01 20.56
N CYS A 28 -7.54 24.46 19.48
CA CYS A 28 -8.04 25.23 18.35
C CYS A 28 -9.56 25.22 18.31
N GLU A 29 -10.18 26.36 18.60
CA GLU A 29 -11.64 26.50 18.57
C GLU A 29 -12.23 26.63 17.15
N LYS A 30 -11.38 26.91 16.15
CA LYS A 30 -11.81 27.27 14.79
C LYS A 30 -11.66 26.15 13.77
N LEU A 31 -10.68 25.26 13.96
CA LEU A 31 -10.35 24.18 13.06
C LEU A 31 -10.13 22.87 13.83
N ARG A 32 -9.98 21.78 13.08
CA ARG A 32 -9.49 20.49 13.56
C ARG A 32 -8.10 20.22 12.95
N PRO A 33 -7.01 20.84 13.47
CA PRO A 33 -5.69 20.75 12.86
C PRO A 33 -5.19 19.32 12.66
N ALA A 34 -5.38 18.44 13.64
CA ALA A 34 -4.96 17.05 13.54
C ALA A 34 -5.63 16.31 12.38
N GLY A 35 -6.92 16.56 12.13
CA GLY A 35 -7.64 16.00 11.00
C GLY A 35 -7.11 16.51 9.65
N LEU A 36 -6.82 17.81 9.55
CA LEU A 36 -6.23 18.41 8.35
C LEU A 36 -4.82 17.84 8.08
N LEU A 37 -3.96 17.80 9.10
CA LEU A 37 -2.61 17.27 9.00
C LEU A 37 -2.62 15.78 8.62
N ARG A 38 -3.54 14.98 9.18
CA ARG A 38 -3.71 13.59 8.81
C ARG A 38 -4.04 13.45 7.33
N SER A 39 -4.99 14.22 6.82
CA SER A 39 -5.38 14.17 5.41
C SER A 39 -4.23 14.57 4.49
N ILE A 40 -3.45 15.60 4.83
CA ILE A 40 -2.24 15.95 4.09
C ILE A 40 -1.24 14.79 4.12
N TRP A 41 -1.05 14.14 5.28
CA TRP A 41 -0.14 13.00 5.42
C TRP A 41 -0.50 11.84 4.49
N PHE A 42 -1.79 11.59 4.30
CA PHE A 42 -2.31 10.54 3.42
C PHE A 42 -2.60 11.02 1.99
N ALA A 43 -1.97 12.12 1.57
CA ALA A 43 -2.10 12.73 0.23
C ALA A 43 -3.55 13.09 -0.15
N ASN A 44 -4.41 13.31 0.85
CA ASN A 44 -5.79 13.77 0.69
C ASN A 44 -5.91 15.28 0.97
N GLU A 45 -5.06 16.08 0.32
CA GLU A 45 -5.01 17.54 0.53
C GLU A 45 -6.28 18.25 0.06
N GLN A 46 -6.95 17.74 -0.97
CA GLN A 46 -8.24 18.28 -1.43
C GLN A 46 -9.35 18.04 -0.41
N GLY A 47 -9.41 16.84 0.18
CA GLY A 47 -10.31 16.57 1.29
C GLY A 47 -10.02 17.46 2.51
N ALA A 48 -8.74 17.75 2.80
CA ALA A 48 -8.37 18.72 3.83
C ALA A 48 -8.88 20.13 3.47
N ALA A 49 -8.66 20.59 2.25
CA ALA A 49 -9.08 21.90 1.78
C ALA A 49 -10.62 22.08 1.78
N ALA A 50 -11.36 21.02 1.43
CA ALA A 50 -12.83 21.05 1.44
C ALA A 50 -13.44 21.22 2.83
N ARG A 51 -12.70 20.93 3.89
CA ARG A 51 -13.12 21.11 5.29
C ARG A 51 -12.78 22.49 5.86
N LEU A 52 -12.07 23.33 5.09
CA LEU A 52 -11.73 24.70 5.50
C LEU A 52 -12.94 25.63 5.35
N PRO A 53 -13.16 26.58 6.30
CA PRO A 53 -14.15 27.63 6.13
C PRO A 53 -13.79 28.54 4.95
N GLU A 54 -14.72 29.42 4.54
CA GLU A 54 -14.48 30.35 3.41
C GLU A 54 -13.30 31.28 3.67
N VAL A 55 -13.22 31.82 4.89
CA VAL A 55 -12.16 32.75 5.31
C VAL A 55 -11.14 32.01 6.16
N ASP A 56 -9.86 32.21 5.89
CA ASP A 56 -8.78 31.63 6.67
C ASP A 56 -8.81 32.15 8.13
N PRO A 57 -9.13 31.28 9.10
CA PRO A 57 -9.20 31.69 10.50
C PRO A 57 -7.81 31.84 11.14
N CYS A 58 -6.75 31.46 10.45
CA CYS A 58 -5.36 31.55 10.95
C CYS A 58 -4.71 32.90 10.69
N LEU A 59 -5.26 33.75 9.79
CA LEU A 59 -4.68 35.05 9.43
C LEU A 59 -4.42 35.96 10.63
N SER A 60 -5.35 36.00 11.61
CA SER A 60 -5.26 36.83 12.82
C SER A 60 -5.11 35.98 14.10
N CYS A 61 -4.71 34.73 13.98
CA CYS A 61 -4.61 33.80 15.08
C CYS A 61 -3.18 33.76 15.64
N ASP A 62 -3.04 33.66 16.96
CA ASP A 62 -1.77 33.54 17.68
C ASP A 62 -1.24 32.09 17.75
N ALA A 63 -1.82 31.17 16.96
CA ALA A 63 -1.45 29.77 16.81
C ALA A 63 -1.40 28.97 18.13
N PRO A 64 -2.49 28.90 18.91
CA PRO A 64 -2.54 28.12 20.14
C PRO A 64 -2.31 26.62 19.88
N CYS A 65 -2.72 26.13 18.70
CA CYS A 65 -2.51 24.74 18.27
C CYS A 65 -1.03 24.37 18.14
N GLU A 66 -0.16 25.29 17.70
CA GLU A 66 1.29 25.06 17.62
C GLU A 66 1.94 25.03 19.00
N ARG A 67 1.50 25.93 19.90
CA ARG A 67 1.98 25.93 21.30
C ARG A 67 1.55 24.70 22.07
N ALA A 68 0.33 24.22 21.82
CA ALA A 68 -0.16 22.99 22.46
C ALA A 68 0.41 21.70 21.85
N CYS A 69 1.08 21.80 20.70
CA CYS A 69 1.61 20.63 20.01
C CYS A 69 2.66 19.90 20.89
N VAL A 70 2.58 18.57 20.97
CA VAL A 70 3.55 17.72 21.68
C VAL A 70 4.99 17.88 21.15
N ARG A 71 5.15 18.46 19.97
CA ARG A 71 6.44 18.82 19.34
C ARG A 71 6.84 20.29 19.58
N ALA A 72 6.18 20.98 20.48
CA ALA A 72 6.59 22.31 20.96
C ALA A 72 6.93 23.31 19.84
N GLY A 73 6.04 23.46 18.84
CA GLY A 73 6.22 24.41 17.74
C GLY A 73 7.01 23.91 16.52
N GLU A 74 7.47 22.66 16.53
CA GLU A 74 8.18 22.07 15.37
C GLU A 74 7.26 21.78 14.16
N VAL A 75 5.94 21.81 14.35
CA VAL A 75 4.95 21.58 13.28
C VAL A 75 4.32 22.90 12.92
N PRO A 76 4.56 23.45 11.72
CA PRO A 76 4.07 24.75 11.31
C PRO A 76 2.61 24.67 10.84
N VAL A 77 1.68 24.40 11.76
CA VAL A 77 0.25 24.16 11.48
C VAL A 77 -0.36 25.34 10.72
N ARG A 78 -0.09 26.58 11.19
CA ARG A 78 -0.58 27.81 10.56
C ARG A 78 -0.11 27.94 9.12
N GLY A 79 1.19 27.76 8.87
CA GLY A 79 1.75 27.84 7.53
C GLY A 79 1.27 26.72 6.60
N LEU A 80 0.93 25.54 7.14
CA LEU A 80 0.33 24.46 6.35
C LEU A 80 -1.13 24.79 5.97
N VAL A 81 -1.90 25.39 6.88
CA VAL A 81 -3.27 25.86 6.61
C VAL A 81 -3.27 26.98 5.58
N GLU A 82 -2.37 27.97 5.69
CA GLU A 82 -2.17 29.02 4.71
C GLU A 82 -1.92 28.45 3.31
N ARG A 83 -1.03 27.47 3.19
CA ARG A 83 -0.76 26.79 1.90
C ARG A 83 -1.98 26.03 1.37
N LEU A 84 -2.82 25.44 2.22
CA LEU A 84 -4.08 24.86 1.78
C LEU A 84 -5.00 25.91 1.16
N TYR A 85 -5.09 27.10 1.75
CA TYR A 85 -5.88 28.20 1.19
C TYR A 85 -5.30 28.76 -0.11
N GLU A 86 -4.00 28.93 -0.20
CA GLU A 86 -3.36 29.56 -1.36
C GLU A 86 -3.20 28.61 -2.55
N GLN A 87 -2.92 27.35 -2.31
CA GLN A 87 -2.46 26.42 -3.35
C GLN A 87 -3.49 25.32 -3.68
N VAL A 88 -4.27 24.87 -2.71
CA VAL A 88 -5.17 23.73 -2.87
C VAL A 88 -6.62 24.15 -3.04
N LYS A 89 -7.11 25.01 -2.15
CA LYS A 89 -8.51 25.44 -2.15
C LYS A 89 -8.97 26.12 -3.44
N PRO A 90 -8.17 26.98 -4.12
CA PRO A 90 -8.57 27.56 -5.40
C PRO A 90 -8.77 26.54 -6.53
N GLU A 91 -8.09 25.39 -6.45
CA GLU A 91 -8.26 24.30 -7.42
C GLU A 91 -9.46 23.39 -7.07
N ALA A 92 -9.94 23.46 -5.83
CA ALA A 92 -11.08 22.70 -5.33
C ALA A 92 -12.44 23.41 -5.53
N GLU A 93 -12.50 24.42 -6.40
CA GLU A 93 -13.65 25.34 -6.54
C GLU A 93 -14.97 24.69 -6.99
N THR A 94 -14.96 23.45 -7.44
CA THR A 94 -16.19 22.70 -7.67
C THR A 94 -16.26 21.59 -6.65
N PRO A 95 -17.13 21.64 -5.63
CA PRO A 95 -17.36 20.52 -4.75
C PRO A 95 -17.84 19.33 -5.58
N VAL A 96 -16.97 18.39 -5.83
CA VAL A 96 -17.38 17.14 -6.44
C VAL A 96 -18.28 16.42 -5.43
N PRO A 97 -19.55 16.14 -5.76
CA PRO A 97 -20.45 15.48 -4.82
C PRO A 97 -19.86 14.15 -4.39
N ARG A 98 -19.71 13.95 -3.08
CA ARG A 98 -19.36 12.65 -2.54
C ARG A 98 -20.48 11.68 -2.86
N ASP A 99 -20.19 10.67 -3.62
CA ASP A 99 -21.09 9.57 -3.88
C ASP A 99 -20.42 8.28 -3.41
N GLU A 100 -20.83 7.79 -2.25
CA GLU A 100 -20.29 6.55 -1.69
C GLU A 100 -20.57 5.33 -2.58
N ASN A 101 -21.60 5.38 -3.44
CA ASN A 101 -21.88 4.32 -4.40
C ASN A 101 -20.74 4.16 -5.42
N ARG A 102 -19.98 5.23 -5.68
CA ARG A 102 -18.81 5.19 -6.58
C ARG A 102 -17.72 4.26 -6.09
N LEU A 103 -17.62 4.02 -4.78
CA LEU A 103 -16.66 3.11 -4.19
C LEU A 103 -17.14 1.65 -4.13
N ARG A 104 -18.41 1.39 -4.41
CA ARG A 104 -18.96 0.02 -4.36
C ARG A 104 -18.30 -0.87 -5.41
N CYS A 105 -17.93 -2.05 -4.98
CA CYS A 105 -17.34 -3.09 -5.81
C CYS A 105 -17.84 -4.46 -5.37
N ASP A 106 -17.16 -5.52 -5.76
CA ASP A 106 -17.42 -6.87 -5.27
C ASP A 106 -16.09 -7.62 -5.07
N LEU A 107 -16.13 -8.66 -4.26
CA LEU A 107 -15.08 -9.67 -4.17
C LEU A 107 -15.67 -11.02 -4.58
N CYS A 108 -15.23 -11.53 -5.72
CA CYS A 108 -15.76 -12.77 -6.29
C CYS A 108 -17.29 -12.79 -6.39
N GLY A 109 -17.92 -11.65 -6.76
CA GLY A 109 -19.37 -11.50 -6.90
C GLY A 109 -20.13 -11.14 -5.62
N ILE A 110 -19.46 -11.11 -4.45
CA ILE A 110 -20.06 -10.68 -3.18
C ILE A 110 -19.87 -9.16 -3.03
N PRO A 111 -20.98 -8.38 -2.85
CA PRO A 111 -20.90 -6.93 -2.80
C PRO A 111 -20.06 -6.40 -1.63
N LEU A 112 -19.25 -5.38 -1.91
CA LEU A 112 -18.49 -4.59 -0.93
C LEU A 112 -18.93 -3.13 -1.00
N GLU A 113 -19.01 -2.46 0.14
CA GLU A 113 -19.33 -1.02 0.23
C GLU A 113 -18.20 -0.12 -0.26
N ASN A 114 -16.95 -0.61 -0.22
CA ASN A 114 -15.74 0.02 -0.74
C ASN A 114 -14.66 -1.06 -0.95
N PRO A 115 -13.57 -0.78 -1.70
CA PRO A 115 -12.58 -1.80 -2.03
C PRO A 115 -11.61 -2.17 -0.89
N PHE A 116 -11.71 -1.55 0.29
CA PHE A 116 -10.69 -1.65 1.35
C PHE A 116 -11.04 -2.71 2.39
N LEU A 117 -10.13 -3.67 2.57
CA LEU A 117 -10.19 -4.73 3.55
C LEU A 117 -8.95 -4.70 4.46
N LEU A 118 -9.08 -5.14 5.70
CA LEU A 118 -7.91 -5.51 6.50
C LEU A 118 -7.28 -6.77 5.90
N SER A 119 -5.94 -6.84 5.85
CA SER A 119 -5.25 -8.06 5.42
C SER A 119 -5.06 -9.03 6.58
N SER A 120 -4.96 -10.30 6.26
CA SER A 120 -4.68 -11.39 7.23
C SER A 120 -3.41 -11.12 8.03
N SER A 121 -3.57 -10.69 9.28
CA SER A 121 -2.49 -10.30 10.19
C SER A 121 -3.03 -9.96 11.57
N VAL A 122 -2.17 -9.44 12.46
CA VAL A 122 -2.53 -8.98 13.80
C VAL A 122 -3.63 -7.92 13.83
N VAL A 123 -3.81 -7.12 12.78
CA VAL A 123 -4.85 -6.07 12.76
C VAL A 123 -6.27 -6.62 12.60
N ALA A 124 -6.42 -7.92 12.33
CA ALA A 124 -7.69 -8.61 12.16
C ALA A 124 -7.65 -10.00 12.85
N SER A 125 -7.24 -10.06 14.11
CA SER A 125 -7.04 -11.31 14.85
C SER A 125 -8.07 -11.55 15.96
N THR A 126 -8.85 -10.55 16.33
CA THR A 126 -9.86 -10.65 17.40
C THR A 126 -11.18 -10.03 16.98
N TYR A 127 -12.25 -10.39 17.71
CA TYR A 127 -13.56 -9.76 17.53
C TYR A 127 -13.50 -8.23 17.65
N ASP A 128 -12.89 -7.71 18.73
CA ASP A 128 -12.85 -6.26 19.00
C ASP A 128 -12.05 -5.48 17.98
N MET A 129 -11.00 -6.07 17.42
CA MET A 129 -10.23 -5.46 16.34
C MET A 129 -11.06 -5.30 15.07
N CYS A 130 -11.73 -6.38 14.63
CA CYS A 130 -12.60 -6.35 13.46
C CYS A 130 -13.80 -5.43 13.67
N ALA A 131 -14.45 -5.47 14.82
CA ALA A 131 -15.57 -4.60 15.16
C ALA A 131 -15.20 -3.12 15.04
N ARG A 132 -14.10 -2.69 15.65
CA ARG A 132 -13.59 -1.31 15.55
C ARG A 132 -13.24 -0.91 14.11
N ALA A 133 -12.71 -1.83 13.32
CA ALA A 133 -12.43 -1.56 11.92
C ALA A 133 -13.73 -1.37 11.12
N PHE A 134 -14.73 -2.22 11.34
CA PHE A 134 -16.04 -2.12 10.68
C PHE A 134 -16.76 -0.82 11.04
N GLU A 135 -16.71 -0.42 12.32
CA GLU A 135 -17.25 0.87 12.81
C GLU A 135 -16.50 2.07 12.21
N ALA A 136 -15.20 1.94 11.96
CA ALA A 136 -14.41 2.97 11.27
C ALA A 136 -14.73 3.09 9.77
N GLY A 137 -15.41 2.11 9.14
CA GLY A 137 -15.83 2.14 7.74
C GLY A 137 -15.06 1.22 6.79
N TRP A 138 -14.28 0.28 7.30
CA TRP A 138 -13.70 -0.80 6.48
C TRP A 138 -14.80 -1.71 5.96
N ALA A 139 -14.71 -2.13 4.69
CA ALA A 139 -15.72 -2.99 4.07
C ALA A 139 -15.71 -4.41 4.63
N GLY A 140 -14.57 -4.84 5.14
CA GLY A 140 -14.40 -6.18 5.70
C GLY A 140 -13.00 -6.41 6.22
N ALA A 141 -12.74 -7.66 6.61
CA ALA A 141 -11.45 -8.08 7.12
C ALA A 141 -11.09 -9.48 6.63
N CYS A 142 -9.84 -9.65 6.19
CA CYS A 142 -9.21 -10.94 6.09
C CYS A 142 -8.63 -11.29 7.47
N PHE A 143 -9.18 -12.33 8.09
CA PHE A 143 -8.84 -12.71 9.46
C PHE A 143 -7.43 -13.32 9.54
N LYS A 144 -6.74 -13.19 10.71
CA LYS A 144 -5.41 -13.81 10.91
C LYS A 144 -5.49 -15.31 10.65
N THR A 145 -4.54 -15.86 9.90
CA THR A 145 -4.59 -17.24 9.37
C THR A 145 -4.81 -18.28 10.46
N ILE A 146 -5.85 -19.06 10.30
CA ILE A 146 -6.29 -20.13 11.19
C ILE A 146 -5.63 -21.45 10.78
N CYS A 147 -5.15 -22.20 11.75
CA CYS A 147 -4.63 -23.57 11.57
C CYS A 147 -4.93 -24.43 12.80
N SER A 148 -4.66 -25.72 12.70
CA SER A 148 -4.77 -26.65 13.84
C SER A 148 -3.49 -26.75 14.68
N LEU A 149 -2.42 -26.07 14.28
CA LEU A 149 -1.14 -26.05 15.01
C LEU A 149 -1.26 -25.20 16.28
N ASP A 150 -0.55 -25.63 17.33
CA ASP A 150 -0.39 -24.82 18.54
C ASP A 150 0.70 -23.79 18.33
N ILE A 151 0.31 -22.52 18.21
CA ILE A 151 1.19 -21.42 17.84
C ILE A 151 1.66 -20.67 19.07
N HIS A 152 2.98 -20.61 19.25
CA HIS A 152 3.65 -19.84 20.28
C HIS A 152 4.55 -18.77 19.66
N GLU A 153 4.12 -17.50 19.75
CA GLU A 153 4.82 -16.40 19.14
C GLU A 153 6.11 -16.02 19.90
N ALA A 154 7.17 -15.76 19.15
CA ALA A 154 8.42 -15.22 19.69
C ALA A 154 8.26 -13.76 20.19
N SER A 155 9.10 -13.34 21.13
CA SER A 155 9.11 -11.97 21.65
C SER A 155 10.53 -11.44 21.85
N PRO A 156 10.87 -10.22 21.28
CA PRO A 156 10.05 -9.38 20.39
C PRO A 156 9.93 -9.98 18.98
N ARG A 157 8.87 -9.60 18.22
CA ARG A 157 8.62 -10.15 16.89
C ARG A 157 8.56 -9.12 15.75
N PHE A 158 8.70 -7.83 16.08
CA PHE A 158 8.66 -6.75 15.09
C PHE A 158 9.95 -5.93 15.10
N SER A 159 10.35 -5.49 13.92
CA SER A 159 11.37 -4.46 13.72
C SER A 159 11.11 -3.66 12.46
N ALA A 160 11.80 -2.53 12.29
CA ALA A 160 11.56 -1.65 11.15
C ALA A 160 12.84 -0.97 10.68
N ILE A 161 12.83 -0.54 9.41
CA ILE A 161 13.74 0.46 8.88
C ILE A 161 13.04 1.81 8.99
N THR A 162 13.67 2.76 9.67
CA THR A 162 13.14 4.11 9.85
C THR A 162 13.81 5.09 8.91
N GLY A 163 13.00 6.00 8.35
CA GLY A 163 13.46 7.14 7.58
C GLY A 163 13.61 8.40 8.44
N GLU A 164 13.74 9.52 7.75
CA GLU A 164 13.80 10.83 8.37
C GLU A 164 12.51 11.10 9.19
N GLY A 165 12.68 11.75 10.34
CA GLY A 165 11.58 12.05 11.26
C GLY A 165 10.99 10.84 11.97
N GLY A 166 11.61 9.64 11.86
CA GLY A 166 11.15 8.41 12.49
C GLY A 166 10.01 7.71 11.74
N SER A 167 9.72 8.11 10.49
CA SER A 167 8.76 7.41 9.63
C SER A 167 9.24 5.99 9.33
N LEU A 168 8.33 5.02 9.35
CA LEU A 168 8.67 3.64 9.00
C LEU A 168 8.69 3.49 7.48
N ILE A 169 9.85 3.15 6.92
CA ILE A 169 10.00 2.87 5.49
C ILE A 169 9.62 1.44 5.18
N GLY A 170 10.10 0.52 6.01
CA GLY A 170 9.84 -0.90 5.87
C GLY A 170 9.72 -1.55 7.24
N PHE A 171 8.98 -2.63 7.30
CA PHE A 171 8.58 -3.30 8.52
C PHE A 171 8.86 -4.80 8.40
N LYS A 172 9.57 -5.35 9.38
CA LYS A 172 9.86 -6.79 9.44
C LYS A 172 9.10 -7.43 10.58
N ASN A 173 8.51 -8.59 10.32
CA ASN A 173 7.92 -9.45 11.34
C ASN A 173 8.46 -10.89 11.25
N ILE A 174 8.43 -11.58 12.38
CA ILE A 174 8.65 -13.02 12.50
C ILE A 174 7.40 -13.70 13.08
N GLU A 175 6.23 -13.08 12.91
CA GLU A 175 4.95 -13.64 13.33
C GLU A 175 4.59 -14.88 12.52
N GLN A 176 3.91 -15.80 13.17
CA GLN A 176 3.35 -17.00 12.58
C GLN A 176 1.85 -16.82 12.30
N LEU A 177 1.03 -17.71 12.81
CA LEU A 177 -0.39 -17.81 12.52
C LEU A 177 -1.25 -17.38 13.73
N SER A 178 -2.56 -17.62 13.70
CA SER A 178 -3.43 -17.37 14.84
C SER A 178 -3.03 -18.23 16.04
N ASP A 179 -2.95 -17.61 17.20
CA ASP A 179 -2.73 -18.24 18.51
C ASP A 179 -4.05 -18.65 19.20
N HIS A 180 -5.19 -18.41 18.54
CA HIS A 180 -6.49 -18.91 18.96
C HIS A 180 -6.77 -20.28 18.33
N SER A 181 -7.44 -21.14 19.06
CA SER A 181 -7.93 -22.43 18.54
C SER A 181 -8.91 -22.23 17.37
N VAL A 182 -9.08 -23.25 16.55
CA VAL A 182 -10.08 -23.24 15.47
C VAL A 182 -11.47 -22.92 15.99
N ALA A 183 -11.87 -23.49 17.14
CA ALA A 183 -13.20 -23.28 17.74
C ALA A 183 -13.41 -21.83 18.17
N GLU A 184 -12.41 -21.19 18.78
CA GLU A 184 -12.47 -19.76 19.17
C GLU A 184 -12.59 -18.87 17.95
N ASN A 185 -11.83 -19.13 16.89
CA ASN A 185 -11.92 -18.38 15.64
C ASN A 185 -13.33 -18.52 15.01
N MET A 186 -13.91 -19.69 14.99
CA MET A 186 -15.27 -19.92 14.49
C MET A 186 -16.33 -19.16 15.32
N GLU A 187 -16.18 -19.09 16.63
CA GLU A 187 -17.05 -18.29 17.48
C GLU A 187 -16.94 -16.79 17.18
N ILE A 188 -15.72 -16.31 16.90
CA ILE A 188 -15.51 -14.90 16.50
C ILE A 188 -16.26 -14.60 15.20
N PHE A 189 -16.21 -15.47 14.20
CA PHE A 189 -16.92 -15.30 12.92
C PHE A 189 -18.44 -15.23 13.11
N ARG A 190 -19.02 -16.16 13.89
CA ARG A 190 -20.46 -16.13 14.19
C ARG A 190 -20.88 -14.81 14.84
N ARG A 191 -20.10 -14.33 15.82
CA ARG A 191 -20.39 -13.06 16.52
C ARG A 191 -20.23 -11.86 15.59
N LEU A 192 -19.18 -11.82 14.76
CA LEU A 192 -18.98 -10.74 13.80
C LEU A 192 -20.13 -10.70 12.79
N LYS A 193 -20.53 -11.86 12.25
CA LYS A 193 -21.61 -11.91 11.26
C LYS A 193 -22.96 -11.56 11.84
N ALA A 194 -23.22 -11.95 13.09
CA ALA A 194 -24.45 -11.59 13.81
C ALA A 194 -24.55 -10.06 14.07
N ASN A 195 -23.45 -9.42 14.44
CA ASN A 195 -23.45 -7.99 14.81
C ASN A 195 -23.18 -7.06 13.60
N TYR A 196 -22.50 -7.54 12.57
CA TYR A 196 -22.11 -6.79 11.37
C TYR A 196 -22.45 -7.57 10.09
N PRO A 197 -23.74 -7.87 9.81
CA PRO A 197 -24.14 -8.76 8.72
C PRO A 197 -23.76 -8.24 7.32
N GLY A 198 -23.62 -6.91 7.17
CA GLY A 198 -23.22 -6.28 5.91
C GLY A 198 -21.71 -6.20 5.68
N LYS A 199 -20.88 -6.62 6.65
CA LYS A 199 -19.43 -6.60 6.52
C LYS A 199 -18.88 -7.93 6.02
N PHE A 200 -17.81 -7.85 5.21
CA PHE A 200 -17.20 -9.00 4.56
C PHE A 200 -16.19 -9.68 5.48
N ILE A 201 -16.36 -10.98 5.71
CA ILE A 201 -15.45 -11.81 6.50
C ILE A 201 -14.71 -12.75 5.55
N LEU A 202 -13.42 -12.51 5.33
CA LEU A 202 -12.51 -13.38 4.58
C LEU A 202 -11.72 -14.22 5.59
N ALA A 203 -11.96 -15.53 5.62
CA ALA A 203 -11.27 -16.43 6.53
C ALA A 203 -9.94 -16.89 5.91
N SER A 204 -8.80 -16.43 6.44
CA SER A 204 -7.50 -16.96 6.03
C SER A 204 -7.23 -18.27 6.76
N ILE A 205 -6.88 -19.33 6.03
CA ILE A 205 -6.63 -20.68 6.57
C ILE A 205 -5.31 -21.25 6.07
N MET A 206 -4.75 -22.20 6.82
CA MET A 206 -3.60 -23.01 6.44
C MET A 206 -3.77 -24.43 6.98
N GLY A 207 -3.75 -25.40 6.09
CA GLY A 207 -3.78 -26.83 6.43
C GLY A 207 -2.47 -27.52 6.03
N LYS A 208 -2.21 -28.68 6.60
CA LYS A 208 -1.02 -29.52 6.33
C LYS A 208 -1.27 -30.54 5.20
N ASP A 209 -2.50 -30.93 4.99
CA ASP A 209 -2.92 -31.91 3.99
C ASP A 209 -4.31 -31.58 3.42
N GLU A 210 -4.71 -32.29 2.36
CA GLU A 210 -5.99 -32.05 1.66
C GLU A 210 -7.22 -32.15 2.58
N ALA A 211 -7.18 -33.05 3.56
CA ALA A 211 -8.29 -33.24 4.47
C ALA A 211 -8.46 -32.02 5.38
N GLU A 212 -7.36 -31.49 5.93
CA GLU A 212 -7.38 -30.32 6.80
C GLU A 212 -7.74 -29.03 6.03
N TRP A 213 -7.20 -28.84 4.80
CA TRP A 213 -7.60 -27.71 3.95
C TRP A 213 -9.11 -27.71 3.68
N GLY A 214 -9.69 -28.88 3.37
CA GLY A 214 -11.12 -29.02 3.16
C GLY A 214 -11.93 -28.79 4.45
N GLU A 215 -11.50 -29.37 5.56
CA GLU A 215 -12.21 -29.24 6.84
C GLU A 215 -12.23 -27.78 7.33
N LEU A 216 -11.10 -27.08 7.28
CA LEU A 216 -11.03 -25.67 7.66
C LEU A 216 -11.92 -24.80 6.77
N ALA A 217 -11.92 -25.03 5.45
CA ALA A 217 -12.77 -24.30 4.52
C ALA A 217 -14.26 -24.49 4.83
N ARG A 218 -14.68 -25.74 5.08
CA ARG A 218 -16.05 -26.08 5.47
C ARG A 218 -16.47 -25.42 6.80
N LEU A 219 -15.61 -25.51 7.81
CA LEU A 219 -15.88 -24.89 9.11
C LEU A 219 -16.02 -23.37 9.00
N CYS A 220 -15.20 -22.69 8.19
CA CYS A 220 -15.32 -21.25 7.97
C CYS A 220 -16.68 -20.89 7.34
N GLU A 221 -17.13 -21.62 6.30
CA GLU A 221 -18.44 -21.40 5.67
C GLU A 221 -19.58 -21.58 6.69
N GLU A 222 -19.58 -22.69 7.43
CA GLU A 222 -20.62 -23.02 8.41
C GLU A 222 -20.73 -22.00 9.56
N ASN A 223 -19.65 -21.24 9.80
CA ASN A 223 -19.60 -20.24 10.87
C ASN A 223 -19.68 -18.80 10.36
N GLY A 224 -20.04 -18.58 9.10
CA GLY A 224 -20.42 -17.28 8.58
C GLY A 224 -19.31 -16.47 7.91
N ALA A 225 -18.20 -17.12 7.53
CA ALA A 225 -17.27 -16.50 6.58
C ALA A 225 -17.92 -16.33 5.21
N ASP A 226 -17.66 -15.21 4.53
CA ASP A 226 -18.16 -14.94 3.19
C ASP A 226 -17.27 -15.53 2.10
N ALA A 227 -15.95 -15.69 2.39
CA ALA A 227 -14.98 -16.34 1.51
C ALA A 227 -13.82 -16.91 2.31
N VAL A 228 -13.01 -17.73 1.68
CA VAL A 228 -11.80 -18.33 2.25
C VAL A 228 -10.56 -17.87 1.48
N GLU A 229 -9.49 -17.50 2.20
CA GLU A 229 -8.16 -17.22 1.65
C GLU A 229 -7.19 -18.33 2.03
N LEU A 230 -6.69 -19.08 1.06
CA LEU A 230 -5.73 -20.15 1.26
C LEU A 230 -4.31 -19.57 1.38
N ASN A 231 -3.72 -19.60 2.55
CA ASN A 231 -2.41 -19.00 2.80
C ASN A 231 -1.25 -19.91 2.36
N PHE A 232 -0.91 -19.91 1.07
CA PHE A 232 0.25 -20.57 0.48
C PHE A 232 1.53 -19.74 0.57
N SER A 233 1.66 -18.85 1.55
CA SER A 233 2.63 -17.77 1.44
C SER A 233 3.33 -17.37 2.73
N CYS A 234 2.95 -17.92 3.89
CA CYS A 234 3.58 -17.58 5.17
C CYS A 234 5.10 -17.91 5.14
N PRO A 235 6.00 -16.91 5.30
CA PRO A 235 7.44 -17.15 5.22
C PRO A 235 8.06 -17.66 6.52
N ASN A 236 7.29 -17.67 7.64
CA ASN A 236 7.80 -17.84 9.00
C ASN A 236 7.45 -19.21 9.61
N MET A 237 7.03 -20.18 8.80
CA MET A 237 6.72 -21.53 9.31
C MET A 237 8.00 -22.29 9.68
N ALA A 238 8.00 -22.88 10.89
CA ALA A 238 9.11 -23.65 11.39
C ALA A 238 9.17 -25.07 10.79
N GLU A 239 8.02 -25.63 10.42
CA GLU A 239 7.91 -26.93 9.77
C GLU A 239 8.02 -26.77 8.25
N GLY A 240 8.93 -27.50 7.62
CA GLY A 240 9.05 -27.56 6.16
C GLY A 240 7.78 -28.12 5.52
N GLY A 241 7.46 -27.67 4.31
CA GLY A 241 6.28 -28.12 3.57
C GLY A 241 4.99 -27.38 3.92
N LEU A 242 5.06 -26.22 4.59
CA LEU A 242 3.94 -25.34 4.90
C LEU A 242 4.16 -23.93 4.35
N GLY A 243 3.09 -23.15 4.24
CA GLY A 243 3.15 -21.75 3.87
C GLY A 243 3.85 -21.49 2.54
N SER A 244 4.94 -20.71 2.56
CA SER A 244 5.68 -20.35 1.34
C SER A 244 6.33 -21.52 0.59
N ASP A 245 6.54 -22.65 1.24
CA ASP A 245 7.08 -23.83 0.60
C ASP A 245 6.04 -24.49 -0.32
N ILE A 246 4.76 -24.50 0.09
CA ILE A 246 3.63 -24.90 -0.77
C ILE A 246 3.50 -23.93 -1.94
N GLY A 247 3.52 -22.61 -1.69
CA GLY A 247 3.32 -21.58 -2.70
C GLY A 247 4.37 -21.54 -3.81
N GLN A 248 5.51 -22.23 -3.65
CA GLN A 248 6.55 -22.38 -4.65
C GLN A 248 6.39 -23.63 -5.53
N VAL A 249 5.40 -24.49 -5.23
CA VAL A 249 5.14 -25.76 -5.93
C VAL A 249 3.74 -25.70 -6.54
N PRO A 250 3.60 -25.39 -7.84
CA PRO A 250 2.29 -25.22 -8.49
C PRO A 250 1.34 -26.42 -8.31
N GLU A 251 1.86 -27.64 -8.33
CA GLU A 251 1.08 -28.87 -8.17
C GLU A 251 0.43 -28.95 -6.77
N LEU A 252 1.12 -28.49 -5.72
CA LEU A 252 0.56 -28.41 -4.38
C LEU A 252 -0.49 -27.32 -4.26
N VAL A 253 -0.25 -26.16 -4.88
CA VAL A 253 -1.22 -25.05 -4.94
C VAL A 253 -2.52 -25.53 -5.61
N GLU A 254 -2.43 -26.19 -6.75
CA GLU A 254 -3.60 -26.74 -7.46
C GLU A 254 -4.34 -27.77 -6.59
N ARG A 255 -3.63 -28.72 -6.03
CA ARG A 255 -4.20 -29.83 -5.25
C ARG A 255 -4.92 -29.34 -3.99
N PHE A 256 -4.31 -28.46 -3.22
CA PHE A 256 -4.92 -27.95 -1.99
C PHE A 256 -6.02 -26.94 -2.25
N THR A 257 -5.92 -26.15 -3.32
CA THR A 257 -7.03 -25.31 -3.78
C THR A 257 -8.25 -26.15 -4.14
N ALA A 258 -8.05 -27.24 -4.89
CA ALA A 258 -9.13 -28.15 -5.27
C ALA A 258 -9.75 -28.85 -4.04
N ALA A 259 -8.94 -29.18 -3.02
CA ALA A 259 -9.45 -29.77 -1.78
C ALA A 259 -10.38 -28.80 -1.03
N ALA A 260 -9.94 -27.55 -0.81
CA ALA A 260 -10.77 -26.51 -0.20
C ALA A 260 -12.04 -26.23 -0.99
N LYS A 261 -11.92 -26.09 -2.33
CA LYS A 261 -13.04 -25.78 -3.21
C LYS A 261 -14.12 -26.88 -3.26
N ARG A 262 -13.73 -28.14 -3.12
CA ARG A 262 -14.69 -29.25 -3.00
C ARG A 262 -15.45 -29.25 -1.69
N ALA A 263 -14.88 -28.68 -0.63
CA ALA A 263 -15.43 -28.74 0.72
C ALA A 263 -16.34 -27.57 1.08
N CYS A 264 -16.29 -26.45 0.34
CA CYS A 264 -17.12 -25.27 0.57
C CYS A 264 -17.73 -24.72 -0.73
N ARG A 265 -18.82 -23.94 -0.57
CA ARG A 265 -19.53 -23.28 -1.69
C ARG A 265 -19.16 -21.82 -1.83
N ILE A 266 -18.65 -21.22 -0.76
CA ILE A 266 -18.21 -19.83 -0.76
C ILE A 266 -16.95 -19.65 -1.64
N PRO A 267 -16.66 -18.44 -2.11
CA PRO A 267 -15.48 -18.17 -2.90
C PRO A 267 -14.17 -18.56 -2.18
N VAL A 268 -13.22 -19.04 -2.96
CA VAL A 268 -11.88 -19.44 -2.50
C VAL A 268 -10.83 -18.60 -3.22
N LEU A 269 -10.02 -17.88 -2.47
CA LEU A 269 -8.87 -17.12 -2.96
C LEU A 269 -7.57 -17.84 -2.62
N ALA A 270 -6.61 -17.88 -3.54
CA ALA A 270 -5.26 -18.35 -3.27
C ALA A 270 -4.34 -17.15 -2.96
N LYS A 271 -3.78 -17.10 -1.75
CA LYS A 271 -2.81 -16.07 -1.38
C LYS A 271 -1.39 -16.54 -1.65
N LEU A 272 -0.71 -15.82 -2.55
CA LEU A 272 0.55 -16.23 -3.13
C LEU A 272 1.75 -15.52 -2.51
N THR A 273 2.89 -16.22 -2.52
CA THR A 273 4.17 -15.71 -2.01
C THR A 273 4.90 -14.90 -3.08
N PRO A 274 5.49 -13.73 -2.71
CA PRO A 274 6.37 -12.98 -3.62
C PRO A 274 7.81 -13.52 -3.66
N ASN A 275 8.10 -14.58 -2.92
CA ASN A 275 9.46 -15.14 -2.83
C ASN A 275 9.74 -16.11 -4.01
N VAL A 276 9.35 -15.68 -5.20
CA VAL A 276 9.45 -16.39 -6.48
C VAL A 276 9.89 -15.43 -7.58
N ALA A 277 10.40 -15.97 -8.68
CA ALA A 277 10.77 -15.15 -9.84
C ALA A 277 9.52 -14.68 -10.62
N ALA A 278 8.56 -15.57 -10.82
CA ALA A 278 7.27 -15.30 -11.46
C ALA A 278 6.14 -15.91 -10.60
N MET A 279 5.02 -15.21 -10.51
CA MET A 279 3.86 -15.66 -9.71
C MET A 279 2.79 -16.33 -10.58
N SER A 280 2.85 -16.15 -11.89
CA SER A 280 1.86 -16.64 -12.84
C SER A 280 1.63 -18.14 -12.77
N GLU A 281 2.69 -18.95 -12.62
CA GLU A 281 2.57 -20.43 -12.58
C GLU A 281 1.73 -20.91 -11.38
N ALA A 282 1.99 -20.33 -10.19
CA ALA A 282 1.22 -20.65 -8.99
C ALA A 282 -0.24 -20.13 -9.10
N ALA A 283 -0.44 -18.95 -9.70
CA ALA A 283 -1.78 -18.41 -9.90
C ALA A 283 -2.61 -19.23 -10.90
N GLU A 284 -2.00 -19.66 -11.99
CA GLU A 284 -2.64 -20.55 -12.96
C GLU A 284 -2.97 -21.93 -12.35
N ALA A 285 -2.09 -22.46 -11.51
CA ALA A 285 -2.34 -23.69 -10.76
C ALA A 285 -3.53 -23.51 -9.79
N ALA A 286 -3.59 -22.40 -9.06
CA ALA A 286 -4.74 -22.08 -8.21
C ALA A 286 -6.05 -22.05 -9.01
N ARG A 287 -6.04 -21.40 -10.20
CA ARG A 287 -7.19 -21.40 -11.10
C ARG A 287 -7.61 -22.81 -11.53
N ARG A 288 -6.64 -23.66 -11.93
CA ARG A 288 -6.95 -25.06 -12.27
C ARG A 288 -7.55 -25.82 -11.09
N GLY A 289 -7.10 -25.51 -9.86
CA GLY A 289 -7.67 -26.03 -8.63
C GLY A 289 -9.07 -25.49 -8.30
N GLY A 290 -9.58 -24.51 -9.08
CA GLY A 290 -10.92 -23.95 -8.92
C GLY A 290 -10.99 -22.70 -8.04
N ALA A 291 -9.89 -21.99 -7.81
CA ALA A 291 -9.91 -20.70 -7.13
C ALA A 291 -10.79 -19.68 -7.88
N ASP A 292 -11.56 -18.90 -7.14
CA ASP A 292 -12.37 -17.79 -7.64
C ASP A 292 -11.58 -16.49 -7.75
N GLY A 293 -10.47 -16.38 -7.00
CA GLY A 293 -9.60 -15.21 -7.00
C GLY A 293 -8.18 -15.51 -6.53
N ILE A 294 -7.31 -14.52 -6.72
CA ILE A 294 -5.92 -14.52 -6.25
C ILE A 294 -5.73 -13.37 -5.28
N ALA A 295 -5.08 -13.62 -4.14
CA ALA A 295 -4.61 -12.58 -3.23
C ALA A 295 -3.07 -12.45 -3.33
N ALA A 296 -2.55 -11.26 -3.53
CA ALA A 296 -1.13 -10.99 -3.67
C ALA A 296 -0.79 -9.53 -3.25
N ILE A 297 0.33 -9.37 -2.56
CA ILE A 297 1.39 -10.29 -2.20
C ILE A 297 1.46 -10.48 -0.67
N ASN A 298 1.95 -11.63 -0.21
CA ASN A 298 2.40 -11.77 1.17
C ASN A 298 3.77 -11.06 1.33
N THR A 299 4.37 -11.15 2.50
CA THR A 299 5.64 -10.49 2.84
C THR A 299 6.85 -11.12 2.14
N ILE A 300 7.88 -10.31 1.92
CA ILE A 300 9.13 -10.70 1.27
C ILE A 300 10.12 -11.16 2.34
N LYS A 301 10.74 -12.33 2.17
CA LYS A 301 11.81 -12.81 3.08
C LYS A 301 12.95 -11.81 3.15
N SER A 302 13.35 -11.39 4.36
CA SER A 302 14.35 -10.33 4.56
C SER A 302 15.14 -10.42 5.86
N VAL A 303 16.23 -9.67 5.88
CA VAL A 303 17.00 -9.26 7.06
C VAL A 303 17.13 -7.74 7.02
N VAL A 304 16.64 -7.02 8.04
CA VAL A 304 16.55 -5.54 8.02
C VAL A 304 17.81 -4.83 8.50
N GLY A 305 18.91 -5.53 8.65
CA GLY A 305 20.20 -5.00 9.08
C GLY A 305 20.84 -5.86 10.16
N VAL A 306 22.11 -5.59 10.45
CA VAL A 306 22.88 -6.25 11.49
C VAL A 306 23.48 -5.18 12.39
N ASN A 307 23.31 -5.31 13.69
CA ASN A 307 23.96 -4.42 14.66
C ASN A 307 25.47 -4.66 14.64
N LEU A 308 26.26 -3.63 14.33
CA LEU A 308 27.70 -3.76 14.14
C LEU A 308 28.49 -4.01 15.43
N HIS A 309 27.87 -3.87 16.60
CA HIS A 309 28.52 -4.15 17.89
C HIS A 309 28.15 -5.54 18.41
N THR A 310 26.93 -5.98 18.21
CA THR A 310 26.44 -7.27 18.72
C THR A 310 26.44 -8.37 17.67
N PHE A 311 26.56 -8.00 16.38
CA PHE A 311 26.47 -8.87 15.21
C PHE A 311 25.12 -9.59 15.05
N VAL A 312 24.09 -9.08 15.70
CA VAL A 312 22.74 -9.65 15.68
C VAL A 312 21.80 -8.77 14.85
N SER A 313 20.93 -9.40 14.06
CA SER A 313 19.84 -8.70 13.34
C SER A 313 18.63 -8.47 14.25
N ALA A 314 17.69 -7.64 13.81
CA ALA A 314 16.44 -7.36 14.53
C ALA A 314 15.22 -8.02 13.82
N PRO A 315 14.18 -8.39 14.58
CA PRO A 315 14.11 -8.47 16.04
C PRO A 315 15.00 -9.60 16.56
N ALA A 316 15.51 -9.43 17.79
CA ALA A 316 16.38 -10.42 18.42
C ALA A 316 15.72 -11.06 19.64
N VAL A 317 15.73 -12.39 19.69
CA VAL A 317 15.24 -13.20 20.80
C VAL A 317 16.43 -13.98 21.36
N HIS A 318 16.79 -13.74 22.61
CA HIS A 318 17.96 -14.34 23.26
C HIS A 318 19.27 -14.30 22.42
N GLY A 319 19.51 -13.14 21.76
CA GLY A 319 20.73 -12.94 20.96
C GLY A 319 20.72 -13.58 19.57
N GLN A 320 19.60 -14.15 19.14
CA GLN A 320 19.41 -14.70 17.80
C GLN A 320 18.29 -13.97 17.05
N SER A 321 18.34 -13.99 15.73
CA SER A 321 17.28 -13.46 14.87
C SER A 321 17.02 -14.47 13.74
N ALA A 322 15.84 -14.38 13.13
CA ALA A 322 15.47 -15.18 11.98
C ALA A 322 15.31 -14.31 10.74
N VAL A 323 15.39 -14.91 9.55
CA VAL A 323 14.82 -14.33 8.34
C VAL A 323 13.32 -14.18 8.56
N GLY A 324 12.74 -13.02 8.24
CA GLY A 324 11.33 -12.75 8.48
C GLY A 324 10.67 -12.05 7.31
N GLY A 325 9.35 -11.85 7.42
CA GLY A 325 8.55 -11.20 6.40
C GLY A 325 8.75 -9.67 6.41
N TYR A 326 9.08 -9.08 5.27
CA TYR A 326 9.25 -7.64 5.08
C TYR A 326 8.01 -7.06 4.37
N SER A 327 7.52 -5.94 4.88
CA SER A 327 6.31 -5.25 4.43
C SER A 327 6.47 -3.73 4.56
N GLY A 328 5.37 -2.98 4.43
CA GLY A 328 5.36 -1.51 4.44
C GLY A 328 5.61 -0.91 3.06
N ASN A 329 5.69 0.41 2.97
CA ASN A 329 5.74 1.13 1.70
C ASN A 329 6.94 0.72 0.82
N ALA A 330 8.04 0.28 1.41
CA ALA A 330 9.23 -0.18 0.68
C ALA A 330 8.96 -1.36 -0.27
N VAL A 331 7.95 -2.18 -0.03
CA VAL A 331 7.64 -3.33 -0.90
C VAL A 331 6.67 -2.99 -2.03
N LYS A 332 6.05 -1.80 -2.03
CA LYS A 332 5.03 -1.41 -3.02
C LYS A 332 5.48 -1.62 -4.48
N PRO A 333 6.67 -1.21 -4.92
CA PRO A 333 7.09 -1.40 -6.32
C PRO A 333 7.14 -2.87 -6.74
N ILE A 334 7.50 -3.76 -5.80
CA ILE A 334 7.56 -5.20 -6.06
C ILE A 334 6.14 -5.78 -6.12
N ALA A 335 5.27 -5.33 -5.21
CA ALA A 335 3.87 -5.74 -5.19
C ALA A 335 3.13 -5.32 -6.47
N LEU A 336 3.29 -4.06 -6.92
CA LEU A 336 2.73 -3.56 -8.18
C LEU A 336 3.18 -4.39 -9.39
N ARG A 337 4.47 -4.79 -9.45
CA ARG A 337 4.98 -5.66 -10.50
C ARG A 337 4.22 -6.99 -10.55
N PHE A 338 3.99 -7.65 -9.40
CA PHE A 338 3.27 -8.92 -9.37
C PHE A 338 1.79 -8.77 -9.73
N ILE A 339 1.12 -7.71 -9.25
CA ILE A 339 -0.28 -7.45 -9.62
C ILE A 339 -0.41 -7.18 -11.12
N ALA A 340 0.52 -6.43 -11.71
CA ALA A 340 0.53 -6.20 -13.17
C ALA A 340 0.77 -7.50 -13.94
N GLU A 341 1.69 -8.37 -13.50
CA GLU A 341 1.93 -9.70 -14.07
C GLU A 341 0.65 -10.55 -14.08
N LEU A 342 -0.06 -10.61 -12.95
CA LEU A 342 -1.31 -11.33 -12.83
C LEU A 342 -2.43 -10.70 -13.67
N GLY A 343 -2.55 -9.36 -13.66
CA GLY A 343 -3.57 -8.61 -14.40
C GLY A 343 -3.42 -8.73 -15.92
N GLN A 344 -2.18 -8.84 -16.42
CA GLN A 344 -1.88 -9.04 -17.84
C GLN A 344 -1.96 -10.51 -18.28
N ASN A 345 -2.04 -11.46 -17.34
CA ASN A 345 -2.06 -12.89 -17.69
C ASN A 345 -3.40 -13.30 -18.31
N PRO A 346 -3.44 -13.71 -19.58
CA PRO A 346 -4.68 -14.08 -20.26
C PRO A 346 -5.34 -15.33 -19.65
N GLN A 347 -4.56 -16.21 -19.00
CA GLN A 347 -5.08 -17.38 -18.31
C GLN A 347 -5.84 -17.02 -17.03
N LEU A 348 -5.60 -15.83 -16.45
CA LEU A 348 -6.29 -15.36 -15.23
C LEU A 348 -7.43 -14.39 -15.52
N ARG A 349 -7.77 -14.17 -16.79
CA ARG A 349 -8.84 -13.25 -17.17
C ARG A 349 -10.16 -13.62 -16.50
N GLY A 350 -10.78 -12.63 -15.85
CA GLY A 350 -12.04 -12.77 -15.11
C GLY A 350 -11.89 -13.26 -13.67
N MET A 351 -10.67 -13.62 -13.21
CA MET A 351 -10.43 -13.88 -11.79
C MET A 351 -10.33 -12.56 -11.00
N HIS A 352 -10.85 -12.59 -9.78
CA HIS A 352 -10.69 -11.46 -8.86
C HIS A 352 -9.26 -11.38 -8.35
N LEU A 353 -8.64 -10.20 -8.41
CA LEU A 353 -7.34 -9.94 -7.78
C LEU A 353 -7.53 -9.10 -6.52
N SER A 354 -7.24 -9.67 -5.36
CA SER A 354 -7.19 -8.96 -4.07
C SER A 354 -5.77 -8.52 -3.82
N ALA A 355 -5.49 -7.24 -4.05
CA ALA A 355 -4.13 -6.70 -4.10
C ALA A 355 -3.67 -6.17 -2.74
N MET A 356 -2.40 -6.37 -2.40
CA MET A 356 -1.77 -5.87 -1.16
C MET A 356 -0.26 -5.72 -1.29
N GLY A 357 0.32 -4.88 -0.41
CA GLY A 357 1.77 -4.71 -0.29
C GLY A 357 2.20 -3.24 -0.36
N GLY A 358 2.29 -2.57 0.79
CA GLY A 358 2.82 -1.22 0.90
C GLY A 358 1.84 -0.09 0.64
N VAL A 359 0.54 -0.36 0.67
CA VAL A 359 -0.52 0.66 0.56
C VAL A 359 -0.60 1.48 1.84
N GLU A 360 -0.44 2.79 1.73
CA GLU A 360 -0.59 3.76 2.82
C GLU A 360 -1.56 4.89 2.47
N THR A 361 -1.68 5.22 1.18
CA THR A 361 -2.50 6.33 0.69
C THR A 361 -3.54 5.82 -0.32
N TRP A 362 -4.54 6.65 -0.59
CA TRP A 362 -5.50 6.37 -1.66
C TRP A 362 -4.83 6.28 -3.05
N GLN A 363 -3.74 7.01 -3.26
CA GLN A 363 -2.95 6.96 -4.49
C GLN A 363 -2.27 5.60 -4.65
N ASP A 364 -1.67 5.08 -3.55
CA ASP A 364 -1.09 3.73 -3.56
C ASP A 364 -2.16 2.68 -3.92
N ALA A 365 -3.35 2.77 -3.29
CA ALA A 365 -4.44 1.86 -3.58
C ALA A 365 -4.90 1.93 -5.05
N LEU A 366 -5.01 3.16 -5.58
CA LEU A 366 -5.38 3.39 -6.97
C LEU A 366 -4.38 2.78 -7.95
N GLU A 367 -3.07 2.85 -7.68
CA GLU A 367 -2.05 2.22 -8.52
C GLU A 367 -2.29 0.71 -8.65
N PHE A 368 -2.66 0.02 -7.57
CA PHE A 368 -3.05 -1.39 -7.60
C PHE A 368 -4.34 -1.63 -8.39
N ILE A 369 -5.34 -0.76 -8.23
CA ILE A 369 -6.60 -0.84 -8.96
C ILE A 369 -6.36 -0.70 -10.47
N LEU A 370 -5.57 0.28 -10.87
CA LEU A 370 -5.21 0.50 -12.28
C LEU A 370 -4.43 -0.68 -12.89
N LEU A 371 -3.77 -1.50 -12.08
CA LEU A 371 -3.07 -2.71 -12.50
C LEU A 371 -3.88 -4.00 -12.32
N GLY A 372 -5.20 -3.89 -12.08
CA GLY A 372 -6.12 -5.03 -12.07
C GLY A 372 -6.62 -5.46 -10.69
N GLY A 373 -6.19 -4.80 -9.60
CA GLY A 373 -6.70 -5.07 -8.25
C GLY A 373 -8.18 -4.70 -8.12
N GLY A 374 -9.05 -5.68 -7.88
CA GLY A 374 -10.48 -5.49 -7.64
C GLY A 374 -10.81 -5.13 -6.20
N SER A 375 -9.97 -5.54 -5.25
CA SER A 375 -10.02 -5.17 -3.83
C SER A 375 -8.60 -4.95 -3.28
N ILE A 376 -8.48 -4.19 -2.19
CA ILE A 376 -7.21 -3.78 -1.59
C ILE A 376 -7.17 -4.21 -0.14
N GLN A 377 -6.17 -5.01 0.23
CA GLN A 377 -5.94 -5.42 1.61
C GLN A 377 -4.78 -4.65 2.24
N ILE A 378 -4.93 -4.18 3.48
CA ILE A 378 -3.97 -3.31 4.15
C ILE A 378 -3.65 -3.83 5.56
N THR A 379 -2.36 -3.86 5.92
CA THR A 379 -1.88 -4.23 7.26
C THR A 379 -1.00 -3.14 7.87
N THR A 380 0.21 -2.95 7.32
CA THR A 380 1.29 -2.17 7.97
C THR A 380 0.90 -0.72 8.23
N ALA A 381 0.18 -0.08 7.32
CA ALA A 381 -0.33 1.28 7.52
C ALA A 381 -1.35 1.33 8.67
N VAL A 382 -2.19 0.31 8.81
CA VAL A 382 -3.14 0.21 9.95
C VAL A 382 -2.39 0.03 11.27
N MET A 383 -1.33 -0.80 11.31
CA MET A 383 -0.49 -0.95 12.51
C MET A 383 0.15 0.37 12.94
N GLN A 384 0.54 1.22 11.98
CA GLN A 384 1.21 2.50 12.26
C GLN A 384 0.22 3.60 12.64
N TYR A 385 -0.93 3.69 11.96
CA TYR A 385 -1.80 4.87 11.99
C TYR A 385 -3.21 4.59 12.49
N GLY A 386 -3.55 3.31 12.69
CA GLY A 386 -4.88 2.86 13.15
C GLY A 386 -5.92 2.77 12.04
N TYR A 387 -7.10 2.23 12.37
CA TYR A 387 -8.20 2.01 11.42
C TYR A 387 -8.72 3.30 10.78
N ARG A 388 -8.50 4.46 11.42
CA ARG A 388 -8.95 5.80 10.97
C ARG A 388 -8.40 6.23 9.61
N ILE A 389 -7.38 5.56 9.06
CA ILE A 389 -6.85 5.87 7.72
C ILE A 389 -7.89 5.63 6.61
N ILE A 390 -8.91 4.82 6.89
CA ILE A 390 -9.98 4.49 5.94
C ILE A 390 -10.71 5.74 5.43
N ASP A 391 -10.87 6.77 6.27
CA ASP A 391 -11.53 8.01 5.89
C ASP A 391 -10.80 8.69 4.72
N ASP A 392 -9.47 8.83 4.85
CA ASP A 392 -8.64 9.49 3.84
C ASP A 392 -8.49 8.63 2.57
N LEU A 393 -8.46 7.30 2.72
CA LEU A 393 -8.44 6.36 1.59
C LEU A 393 -9.73 6.46 0.75
N LYS A 394 -10.89 6.41 1.41
CA LYS A 394 -12.21 6.50 0.77
C LYS A 394 -12.41 7.88 0.13
N GLU A 395 -12.11 8.95 0.86
CA GLU A 395 -12.32 10.31 0.39
C GLU A 395 -11.45 10.62 -0.84
N GLY A 396 -10.14 10.35 -0.75
CA GLY A 396 -9.22 10.64 -1.85
C GLY A 396 -9.52 9.81 -3.11
N LEU A 397 -9.84 8.53 -2.95
CA LEU A 397 -10.22 7.67 -4.07
C LEU A 397 -11.53 8.16 -4.72
N ASN A 398 -12.54 8.51 -3.93
CA ASN A 398 -13.82 8.99 -4.44
C ASN A 398 -13.67 10.29 -5.24
N LEU A 399 -12.87 11.24 -4.74
CA LEU A 399 -12.58 12.49 -5.43
C LEU A 399 -11.87 12.25 -6.78
N TYR A 400 -10.88 11.35 -6.80
CA TYR A 400 -10.20 10.99 -8.04
C TYR A 400 -11.14 10.37 -9.08
N LEU A 401 -11.94 9.37 -8.67
CA LEU A 401 -12.88 8.71 -9.58
C LEU A 401 -13.86 9.72 -10.19
N ALA A 402 -14.34 10.66 -9.38
CA ALA A 402 -15.23 11.71 -9.84
C ALA A 402 -14.54 12.68 -10.82
N GLU A 403 -13.31 13.11 -10.54
CA GLU A 403 -12.54 13.99 -11.44
C GLU A 403 -12.27 13.32 -12.79
N LYS A 404 -12.02 12.00 -12.79
CA LYS A 404 -11.79 11.23 -14.01
C LYS A 404 -13.06 10.82 -14.74
N GLY A 405 -14.24 11.08 -14.15
CA GLY A 405 -15.52 10.72 -14.73
C GLY A 405 -15.86 9.23 -14.66
N PHE A 406 -15.18 8.48 -13.75
CA PHE A 406 -15.54 7.10 -13.50
C PHE A 406 -16.83 7.02 -12.69
N ALA A 407 -17.78 6.21 -13.14
CA ALA A 407 -19.02 5.98 -12.41
C ALA A 407 -18.80 5.12 -11.16
N SER A 408 -17.84 4.21 -11.21
CA SER A 408 -17.49 3.32 -10.11
C SER A 408 -15.99 3.00 -10.08
N VAL A 409 -15.51 2.48 -8.95
CA VAL A 409 -14.14 1.98 -8.84
C VAL A 409 -13.85 0.82 -9.80
N ARG A 410 -14.88 0.06 -10.20
CA ARG A 410 -14.75 -1.03 -11.17
C ARG A 410 -14.29 -0.53 -12.55
N ASP A 411 -14.69 0.69 -12.93
CA ASP A 411 -14.30 1.28 -14.22
C ASP A 411 -12.82 1.61 -14.29
N ALA A 412 -12.18 1.78 -13.14
CA ALA A 412 -10.75 2.05 -13.04
C ALA A 412 -9.89 0.77 -13.04
N VAL A 413 -10.49 -0.40 -12.76
CA VAL A 413 -9.74 -1.67 -12.66
C VAL A 413 -9.07 -2.01 -13.98
N GLY A 414 -7.75 -2.16 -13.95
CA GLY A 414 -6.95 -2.57 -15.11
C GLY A 414 -6.66 -1.50 -16.16
N GLN A 415 -7.13 -0.25 -15.97
CA GLN A 415 -6.95 0.83 -16.96
C GLN A 415 -5.46 1.16 -17.26
N GLY A 416 -4.53 0.78 -16.40
CA GLY A 416 -3.10 0.99 -16.58
C GLY A 416 -2.37 -0.17 -17.27
N LEU A 417 -3.02 -1.32 -17.45
CA LEU A 417 -2.35 -2.54 -17.94
C LEU A 417 -1.84 -2.42 -19.37
N ASP A 418 -2.62 -1.82 -20.26
CA ASP A 418 -2.25 -1.67 -21.69
C ASP A 418 -1.05 -0.72 -21.89
N ALA A 419 -0.83 0.20 -20.93
CA ALA A 419 0.29 1.12 -20.97
C ALA A 419 1.59 0.51 -20.38
N LEU A 420 1.53 -0.66 -19.78
CA LEU A 420 2.66 -1.36 -19.18
C LEU A 420 3.10 -2.52 -20.07
N SER A 421 4.30 -2.42 -20.61
CA SER A 421 4.90 -3.50 -21.40
C SER A 421 5.57 -4.54 -20.51
N ALA A 422 5.33 -5.82 -20.76
CA ALA A 422 5.99 -6.92 -20.09
C ALA A 422 7.51 -7.01 -20.44
N SER A 423 7.91 -6.47 -21.61
CA SER A 423 9.31 -6.45 -22.08
C SER A 423 9.72 -5.04 -22.51
N THR A 424 10.96 -4.65 -22.18
CA THR A 424 11.55 -3.41 -22.68
C THR A 424 11.80 -3.42 -24.20
N ASP A 425 11.75 -4.59 -24.85
CA ASP A 425 12.02 -4.74 -26.29
C ASP A 425 10.95 -4.10 -27.17
N THR A 426 9.73 -3.97 -26.65
CA THR A 426 8.61 -3.32 -27.34
C THR A 426 8.63 -1.80 -27.25
N LEU A 427 9.51 -1.22 -26.41
CA LEU A 427 9.59 0.23 -26.22
C LEU A 427 10.32 0.88 -27.41
N GLU A 428 9.78 2.03 -27.85
CA GLU A 428 10.35 2.84 -28.92
C GLU A 428 11.77 3.30 -28.57
N ARG A 429 12.72 3.18 -29.51
CA ARG A 429 14.16 3.45 -29.31
C ARG A 429 14.77 4.46 -30.31
N ASP A 430 14.00 4.93 -31.29
CA ASP A 430 14.45 5.80 -32.35
C ASP A 430 14.53 7.26 -31.94
N THR A 431 14.04 7.59 -30.78
CA THR A 431 14.04 8.95 -30.23
C THR A 431 14.78 9.06 -28.90
N VAL A 432 15.22 10.28 -28.58
CA VAL A 432 15.86 10.65 -27.31
C VAL A 432 15.09 11.80 -26.69
N LEU A 433 14.73 11.67 -25.42
CA LEU A 433 14.13 12.72 -24.62
C LEU A 433 15.24 13.43 -23.84
N PHE A 434 15.59 14.67 -24.21
CA PHE A 434 16.64 15.42 -23.54
C PHE A 434 16.12 16.07 -22.23
N PRO A 435 16.99 16.23 -21.20
CA PRO A 435 16.65 17.00 -20.00
C PRO A 435 16.57 18.49 -20.32
N ARG A 436 15.60 19.18 -19.68
CA ARG A 436 15.45 20.63 -19.69
C ARG A 436 15.89 21.21 -18.35
N PHE A 437 16.78 22.19 -18.35
CA PHE A 437 17.29 22.84 -17.14
C PHE A 437 16.55 24.15 -16.88
N HIS A 438 15.97 24.29 -15.68
CA HIS A 438 15.31 25.48 -15.20
C HIS A 438 16.30 26.33 -14.41
N ARG A 439 16.79 27.41 -15.03
CA ARG A 439 17.88 28.23 -14.48
C ARG A 439 17.50 28.97 -13.23
N ASP A 440 16.26 29.38 -13.12
CA ASP A 440 15.64 30.06 -11.98
C ASP A 440 15.65 29.19 -10.71
N LYS A 441 15.45 27.90 -10.85
CA LYS A 441 15.44 26.91 -9.74
C LYS A 441 16.82 26.36 -9.43
N CYS A 442 17.78 26.49 -10.33
CA CYS A 442 19.09 25.85 -10.19
C CYS A 442 19.97 26.60 -9.19
N ILE A 443 20.49 25.92 -8.18
CA ILE A 443 21.43 26.47 -7.17
C ILE A 443 22.91 26.21 -7.50
N GLY A 444 23.24 25.64 -8.67
CA GLY A 444 24.61 25.41 -9.10
C GLY A 444 25.40 24.35 -8.31
N CYS A 445 24.70 23.43 -7.62
CA CYS A 445 25.33 22.42 -6.73
C CYS A 445 26.19 21.36 -7.46
N GLY A 446 25.99 21.15 -8.76
CA GLY A 446 26.76 20.21 -9.59
C GLY A 446 26.41 18.73 -9.41
N ARG A 447 25.39 18.33 -8.61
CA ARG A 447 25.02 16.91 -8.45
C ARG A 447 24.68 16.23 -9.77
N CYS A 448 24.01 16.92 -10.69
CA CYS A 448 23.70 16.43 -12.03
C CYS A 448 24.98 16.14 -12.87
N VAL A 449 26.06 16.92 -12.67
CA VAL A 449 27.34 16.70 -13.32
C VAL A 449 28.01 15.44 -12.76
N LEU A 450 28.09 15.31 -11.45
CA LEU A 450 28.65 14.12 -10.78
C LEU A 450 27.93 12.85 -11.24
N SER A 451 26.60 12.84 -11.18
CA SER A 451 25.81 11.68 -11.59
C SER A 451 25.98 11.35 -13.07
N CYS A 452 26.06 12.37 -13.95
CA CYS A 452 26.27 12.14 -15.37
C CYS A 452 27.70 11.71 -15.69
N ARG A 453 28.70 12.23 -14.95
CA ARG A 453 30.11 11.89 -15.16
C ARG A 453 30.41 10.47 -14.70
N ASP A 454 29.92 10.08 -13.52
CA ASP A 454 30.32 8.84 -12.85
C ASP A 454 29.29 7.71 -13.07
N GLY A 455 28.00 8.04 -13.23
CA GLY A 455 26.92 7.07 -13.39
C GLY A 455 26.19 7.12 -14.75
N GLY A 456 26.61 8.01 -15.67
CA GLY A 456 25.93 8.21 -16.95
C GLY A 456 26.88 8.32 -18.13
N HIS A 457 26.61 9.31 -19.01
CA HIS A 457 27.25 9.43 -20.33
C HIS A 457 28.16 10.65 -20.48
N GLN A 458 28.58 11.29 -19.39
CA GLN A 458 29.51 12.42 -19.32
C GLN A 458 29.09 13.62 -20.20
N ALA A 459 27.78 13.80 -20.33
CA ALA A 459 27.18 14.78 -21.25
C ALA A 459 26.88 16.14 -20.56
N ILE A 460 27.13 16.29 -19.26
CA ILE A 460 26.85 17.52 -18.53
C ILE A 460 28.13 18.08 -17.92
N ARG A 461 28.35 19.39 -18.12
CA ARG A 461 29.40 20.17 -17.46
C ARG A 461 28.82 21.44 -16.83
N LEU A 462 29.51 22.04 -15.86
CA LEU A 462 29.20 23.39 -15.40
C LEU A 462 29.90 24.44 -16.22
N ASN A 463 29.22 25.55 -16.49
CA ASN A 463 29.88 26.76 -17.02
C ASN A 463 30.48 27.60 -15.87
N ALA A 464 31.05 28.78 -16.22
CA ALA A 464 31.67 29.70 -15.26
C ALA A 464 30.68 30.17 -14.15
N GLU A 465 29.41 30.33 -14.51
CA GLU A 465 28.32 30.73 -13.61
C GLU A 465 27.74 29.55 -12.84
N ARG A 466 28.41 28.41 -12.82
CA ARG A 466 27.98 27.16 -12.15
C ARG A 466 26.61 26.67 -12.63
N ARG A 467 26.26 26.87 -13.90
CA ARG A 467 25.03 26.36 -14.50
C ARG A 467 25.33 25.13 -15.36
N PRO A 468 24.45 24.11 -15.34
CA PRO A 468 24.65 22.91 -16.17
C PRO A 468 24.49 23.25 -17.66
N VAL A 469 25.42 22.71 -18.46
CA VAL A 469 25.43 22.79 -19.94
C VAL A 469 25.44 21.36 -20.47
N LEU A 470 24.52 21.07 -21.37
CA LEU A 470 24.35 19.74 -21.97
C LEU A 470 25.14 19.64 -23.28
N ASP A 471 25.92 18.57 -23.40
CA ASP A 471 26.42 18.08 -24.70
C ASP A 471 25.38 17.10 -25.27
N GLY A 472 24.60 17.59 -26.22
CA GLY A 472 23.56 16.81 -26.88
C GLY A 472 24.08 15.64 -27.73
N LYS A 473 25.36 15.63 -28.08
CA LYS A 473 25.98 14.51 -28.84
C LYS A 473 26.27 13.32 -27.92
N ARG A 474 26.54 13.57 -26.64
CA ARG A 474 26.86 12.54 -25.65
C ARG A 474 25.61 12.10 -24.86
N CYS A 475 24.59 12.96 -24.77
CA CYS A 475 23.42 12.68 -24.00
C CYS A 475 22.52 11.63 -24.66
N VAL A 476 22.24 10.55 -23.95
CA VAL A 476 21.34 9.47 -24.38
C VAL A 476 19.93 9.58 -23.79
N GLY A 477 19.64 10.63 -23.01
CA GLY A 477 18.32 10.85 -22.42
C GLY A 477 17.97 9.92 -21.25
N CYS A 478 18.95 9.42 -20.50
CA CYS A 478 18.71 8.50 -19.37
C CYS A 478 18.00 9.13 -18.16
N HIS A 479 17.96 10.46 -18.07
CA HIS A 479 17.29 11.25 -17.02
C HIS A 479 17.80 11.03 -15.59
N LEU A 480 18.94 10.39 -15.37
CA LEU A 480 19.55 10.29 -14.03
C LEU A 480 19.74 11.68 -13.38
N CYS A 481 20.10 12.69 -14.19
CA CYS A 481 20.24 14.08 -13.76
C CYS A 481 18.92 14.70 -13.21
N VAL A 482 17.78 14.26 -13.71
CA VAL A 482 16.45 14.68 -13.22
C VAL A 482 16.23 14.14 -11.81
N LEU A 483 16.50 12.85 -11.60
CA LEU A 483 16.26 12.15 -10.34
C LEU A 483 17.12 12.68 -9.18
N VAL A 484 18.37 13.07 -9.47
CA VAL A 484 19.31 13.49 -8.42
C VAL A 484 19.27 15.00 -8.12
N CYS A 485 18.45 15.78 -8.82
CA CYS A 485 18.38 17.22 -8.61
C CYS A 485 17.63 17.59 -7.33
N PRO A 486 18.29 18.15 -6.28
CA PRO A 486 17.65 18.45 -5.01
C PRO A 486 16.59 19.55 -5.11
N GLN A 487 16.73 20.44 -6.12
CA GLN A 487 15.83 21.55 -6.37
C GLN A 487 14.77 21.25 -7.45
N ARG A 488 14.73 20.01 -7.98
CA ARG A 488 13.87 19.68 -9.13
C ARG A 488 13.99 20.69 -10.28
N ALA A 489 15.17 21.26 -10.43
CA ALA A 489 15.50 22.24 -11.46
C ALA A 489 15.78 21.60 -12.82
N ILE A 490 15.49 20.32 -13.00
CA ILE A 490 15.65 19.59 -14.26
C ILE A 490 14.37 18.76 -14.48
N SER A 491 13.79 18.90 -15.65
CA SER A 491 12.61 18.15 -16.08
C SER A 491 12.84 17.45 -17.41
N PRO A 492 11.99 16.47 -17.81
CA PRO A 492 11.94 16.01 -19.18
C PRO A 492 11.71 17.19 -20.13
N GLY A 493 12.48 17.22 -21.23
CA GLY A 493 12.38 18.27 -22.25
C GLY A 493 11.71 17.75 -23.54
N ASN A 494 12.21 18.15 -24.69
CA ASN A 494 11.65 17.74 -25.97
C ASN A 494 12.26 16.44 -26.46
N ARG A 495 11.43 15.57 -27.04
CA ARG A 495 11.85 14.34 -27.73
C ARG A 495 12.41 14.70 -29.11
N ARG A 496 13.50 14.07 -29.52
CA ARG A 496 14.14 14.26 -30.83
C ARG A 496 14.55 12.90 -31.39
N VAL A 497 14.49 12.78 -32.71
CA VAL A 497 15.00 11.59 -33.42
C VAL A 497 16.51 11.45 -33.14
N ARG A 498 16.96 10.23 -32.88
CA ARG A 498 18.37 9.91 -32.74
C ARG A 498 19.06 10.25 -34.09
N ARG A 499 20.10 11.04 -34.03
CA ARG A 499 20.98 11.18 -35.17
C ARG A 499 21.96 10.01 -35.09
N GLY A 500 21.95 9.17 -36.13
CA GLY A 500 22.89 8.08 -36.29
C GLY A 500 24.36 8.56 -36.24
#